data_94744017d2531371ffba1c2ac56615c2
#
_entry.id   94744017d2531371ffba1c2ac56615c2
#
_cell.length_a   1.000
_cell.length_b   1.000
_cell.length_c   1.000
_cell.angle_alpha   90.00
_cell.angle_beta   90.00
_cell.angle_gamma   90.00
#
_symmetry.space_group_name_H-M   'P 1'
#
loop_
_entity.id
_entity.type
_entity.pdbx_description
1 polymer ?
#
loop_
_entity_poly.entity_id
_entity_poly.type
_entity_poly.pdbx_seq_one_letter_code
_entity_poly.pdbx_strand_id
1 'polypeptide(L)'
;MSKPVILCVDDERMVLQSLRTQLAAAFGDAYIYEGAEDAEEALDVISELYDEESHVILIISDWLMPGIRGDELLIQIHKDYPNVIKIMLTGQADEVAIDRAQKQANLHRCLSKPWSEAHLLETIKSGLSKL
;
A
#
# COMPACT_ATOMS: atom_id res chain seq x y z
N MET A 1 3.69 -13.61 19.38
CA MET A 1 4.02 -12.22 19.05
C MET A 1 3.37 -11.83 17.73
N SER A 2 2.84 -10.65 17.69
CA SER A 2 2.20 -10.15 16.49
C SER A 2 3.24 -9.68 15.47
N LYS A 3 2.88 -9.81 14.19
CA LYS A 3 3.72 -9.37 13.08
C LYS A 3 3.13 -8.12 12.47
N PRO A 4 3.97 -7.18 12.02
CA PRO A 4 3.46 -6.03 11.29
C PRO A 4 2.86 -6.45 9.94
N VAL A 5 1.93 -5.65 9.42
CA VAL A 5 1.16 -5.97 8.24
C VAL A 5 1.53 -5.05 7.08
N ILE A 6 1.72 -5.65 5.91
CA ILE A 6 1.80 -4.93 4.64
C ILE A 6 0.46 -5.14 3.93
N LEU A 7 -0.25 -4.05 3.65
CA LEU A 7 -1.56 -4.08 3.01
C LEU A 7 -1.44 -3.76 1.52
N CYS A 8 -1.97 -4.64 0.68
CA CYS A 8 -2.01 -4.45 -0.76
C CYS A 8 -3.46 -4.18 -1.19
N VAL A 9 -3.68 -3.12 -1.96
CA VAL A 9 -5.02 -2.72 -2.40
C VAL A 9 -5.06 -2.63 -3.92
N ASP A 10 -5.90 -3.43 -4.55
CA ASP A 10 -6.10 -3.44 -6.01
C ASP A 10 -7.41 -4.15 -6.31
N ASP A 11 -8.18 -3.64 -7.26
CA ASP A 11 -9.44 -4.26 -7.65
C ASP A 11 -9.25 -5.51 -8.51
N GLU A 12 -8.03 -5.75 -8.98
CA GLU A 12 -7.69 -6.96 -9.72
C GLU A 12 -7.04 -8.00 -8.81
N ARG A 13 -7.71 -9.13 -8.63
CA ARG A 13 -7.21 -10.20 -7.74
C ARG A 13 -5.87 -10.74 -8.17
N MET A 14 -5.62 -10.81 -9.49
CA MET A 14 -4.34 -11.30 -10.00
C MET A 14 -3.19 -10.39 -9.59
N VAL A 15 -3.41 -9.08 -9.56
CA VAL A 15 -2.41 -8.11 -9.10
C VAL A 15 -2.13 -8.31 -7.61
N LEU A 16 -3.19 -8.45 -6.79
CA LEU A 16 -3.04 -8.72 -5.36
C LEU A 16 -2.24 -10.00 -5.11
N GLN A 17 -2.56 -11.07 -5.84
CA GLN A 17 -1.87 -12.34 -5.69
C GLN A 17 -0.40 -12.21 -6.09
N SER A 18 -0.11 -11.51 -7.18
CA SER A 18 1.26 -11.28 -7.64
C SER A 18 2.07 -10.50 -6.61
N LEU A 19 1.50 -9.42 -6.08
CA LEU A 19 2.16 -8.61 -5.03
C LEU A 19 2.47 -9.47 -3.80
N ARG A 20 1.47 -10.17 -3.30
CA ARG A 20 1.63 -10.98 -2.07
C ARG A 20 2.65 -12.09 -2.26
N THR A 21 2.64 -12.74 -3.43
CA THR A 21 3.62 -13.80 -3.74
C THR A 21 5.04 -13.25 -3.78
N GLN A 22 5.25 -12.12 -4.43
CA GLN A 22 6.57 -11.49 -4.52
C GLN A 22 7.07 -11.03 -3.15
N LEU A 23 6.18 -10.44 -2.35
CA LEU A 23 6.53 -9.97 -1.01
C LEU A 23 6.88 -11.13 -0.08
N ALA A 24 6.07 -12.19 -0.10
CA ALA A 24 6.31 -13.37 0.74
C ALA A 24 7.62 -14.07 0.35
N ALA A 25 7.92 -14.13 -0.95
CA ALA A 25 9.19 -14.71 -1.41
C ALA A 25 10.39 -13.91 -0.94
N ALA A 26 10.27 -12.56 -0.87
CA ALA A 26 11.37 -11.69 -0.51
C ALA A 26 11.56 -11.53 1.00
N PHE A 27 10.46 -11.40 1.74
CA PHE A 27 10.48 -11.05 3.16
C PHE A 27 10.04 -12.19 4.08
N GLY A 28 9.56 -13.30 3.51
CA GLY A 28 9.18 -14.49 4.26
C GLY A 28 8.07 -14.21 5.25
N ASP A 29 8.17 -14.79 6.42
CA ASP A 29 7.15 -14.66 7.46
C ASP A 29 7.44 -13.55 8.47
N ALA A 30 8.29 -12.59 8.11
CA ALA A 30 8.53 -11.40 8.93
C ALA A 30 7.30 -10.49 9.00
N TYR A 31 6.43 -10.55 7.99
CA TYR A 31 5.24 -9.72 7.89
C TYR A 31 4.00 -10.58 7.57
N ILE A 32 2.83 -10.02 7.85
CA ILE A 32 1.56 -10.53 7.36
C ILE A 32 1.20 -9.72 6.12
N TYR A 33 0.75 -10.38 5.05
CA TYR A 33 0.41 -9.72 3.78
C TYR A 33 -1.10 -9.79 3.58
N GLU A 34 -1.77 -8.67 3.88
CA GLU A 34 -3.21 -8.55 3.71
C GLU A 34 -3.55 -7.95 2.36
N GLY A 35 -4.72 -8.30 1.82
CA GLY A 35 -5.21 -7.76 0.56
C GLY A 35 -6.59 -7.14 0.73
N ALA A 36 -6.86 -6.08 -0.04
CA ALA A 36 -8.17 -5.45 -0.12
C ALA A 36 -8.46 -5.13 -1.59
N GLU A 37 -9.71 -5.29 -2.01
CA GLU A 37 -10.10 -5.10 -3.41
C GLU A 37 -10.59 -3.68 -3.70
N ASP A 38 -10.85 -2.88 -2.67
CA ASP A 38 -11.24 -1.48 -2.81
C ASP A 38 -10.83 -0.67 -1.58
N ALA A 39 -11.08 0.64 -1.65
CA ALA A 39 -10.67 1.55 -0.58
C ALA A 39 -11.47 1.32 0.71
N GLU A 40 -12.76 1.01 0.61
CA GLU A 40 -13.60 0.76 1.78
C GLU A 40 -13.09 -0.45 2.56
N GLU A 41 -12.81 -1.55 1.87
CA GLU A 41 -12.25 -2.75 2.48
C GLU A 41 -10.88 -2.46 3.11
N ALA A 42 -10.04 -1.66 2.43
CA ALA A 42 -8.74 -1.28 2.97
C ALA A 42 -8.86 -0.50 4.27
N LEU A 43 -9.78 0.45 4.33
CA LEU A 43 -10.02 1.24 5.54
C LEU A 43 -10.54 0.37 6.68
N ASP A 44 -11.39 -0.60 6.38
CA ASP A 44 -11.90 -1.55 7.39
C ASP A 44 -10.76 -2.41 7.94
N VAL A 45 -9.88 -2.92 7.08
CA VAL A 45 -8.73 -3.73 7.51
C VAL A 45 -7.83 -2.93 8.46
N ILE A 46 -7.50 -1.69 8.09
CA ILE A 46 -6.64 -0.84 8.92
C ILE A 46 -7.29 -0.57 10.28
N SER A 47 -8.59 -0.25 10.26
CA SER A 47 -9.32 0.03 11.50
C SER A 47 -9.39 -1.18 12.42
N GLU A 48 -9.65 -2.35 11.88
CA GLU A 48 -9.71 -3.59 12.64
C GLU A 48 -8.37 -3.95 13.28
N LEU A 49 -7.27 -3.70 12.58
CA LEU A 49 -5.94 -4.04 13.06
C LEU A 49 -5.32 -2.96 13.95
N TYR A 50 -5.86 -1.76 13.95
CA TYR A 50 -5.27 -0.61 14.65
C TYR A 50 -5.13 -0.84 16.15
N ASP A 51 -6.15 -1.43 16.77
CA ASP A 51 -6.18 -1.70 18.21
C ASP A 51 -5.45 -3.00 18.57
N GLU A 52 -4.93 -3.71 17.59
CA GLU A 52 -4.16 -4.93 17.78
C GLU A 52 -2.67 -4.66 17.64
N GLU A 53 -1.84 -5.56 18.17
CA GLU A 53 -0.40 -5.43 18.03
C GLU A 53 0.05 -5.60 16.58
N SER A 54 -0.76 -6.26 15.73
CA SER A 54 -0.48 -6.47 14.31
C SER A 54 -1.07 -5.32 13.48
N HIS A 55 -0.46 -4.16 13.53
CA HIS A 55 -0.94 -2.99 12.78
C HIS A 55 -0.29 -2.89 11.40
N VAL A 56 -0.96 -2.19 10.50
CA VAL A 56 -0.46 -1.93 9.15
C VAL A 56 0.67 -0.92 9.21
N ILE A 57 1.84 -1.28 8.67
CA ILE A 57 3.00 -0.39 8.62
C ILE A 57 3.26 0.18 7.25
N LEU A 58 2.76 -0.48 6.20
CA LEU A 58 2.98 -0.07 4.83
C LEU A 58 1.77 -0.47 4.00
N ILE A 59 1.33 0.42 3.10
CA ILE A 59 0.26 0.16 2.16
C ILE A 59 0.76 0.38 0.73
N ILE A 60 0.39 -0.54 -0.16
CA ILE A 60 0.60 -0.42 -1.60
C ILE A 60 -0.78 -0.38 -2.23
N SER A 61 -1.17 0.73 -2.83
CA SER A 61 -2.50 0.90 -3.41
C SER A 61 -2.44 1.23 -4.89
N ASP A 62 -3.30 0.54 -5.66
CA ASP A 62 -3.60 0.94 -7.02
C ASP A 62 -4.23 2.34 -7.00
N TRP A 63 -3.95 3.14 -8.01
CA TRP A 63 -4.54 4.47 -8.12
C TRP A 63 -5.98 4.40 -8.64
N LEU A 64 -6.21 3.68 -9.74
CA LEU A 64 -7.51 3.67 -10.40
C LEU A 64 -8.34 2.47 -9.95
N MET A 65 -9.26 2.73 -9.04
CA MET A 65 -10.20 1.73 -8.49
C MET A 65 -11.62 2.27 -8.55
N PRO A 66 -12.64 1.39 -8.63
CA PRO A 66 -14.03 1.82 -8.49
C PRO A 66 -14.27 2.49 -7.13
N GLY A 67 -15.08 3.52 -7.11
CA GLY A 67 -15.37 4.26 -5.89
C GLY A 67 -14.26 5.26 -5.56
N ILE A 68 -13.63 5.10 -4.41
CA ILE A 68 -12.56 5.99 -3.97
C ILE A 68 -11.25 5.61 -4.66
N ARG A 69 -10.58 6.57 -5.29
CA ARG A 69 -9.30 6.34 -5.94
C ARG A 69 -8.17 6.24 -4.93
N GLY A 70 -7.04 5.65 -5.37
CA GLY A 70 -5.91 5.38 -4.49
C GLY A 70 -5.31 6.62 -3.84
N ASP A 71 -5.21 7.73 -4.56
CA ASP A 71 -4.71 8.98 -3.98
C ASP A 71 -5.59 9.47 -2.84
N GLU A 72 -6.91 9.42 -3.00
CA GLU A 72 -7.85 9.78 -1.94
C GLU A 72 -7.78 8.83 -0.76
N LEU A 73 -7.68 7.52 -1.02
CA LEU A 73 -7.50 6.53 0.03
C LEU A 73 -6.26 6.83 0.86
N LEU A 74 -5.13 7.09 0.21
CA LEU A 74 -3.86 7.36 0.89
C LEU A 74 -3.93 8.65 1.72
N ILE A 75 -4.65 9.67 1.24
CA ILE A 75 -4.87 10.90 1.98
C ILE A 75 -5.69 10.65 3.24
N GLN A 76 -6.76 9.85 3.15
CA GLN A 76 -7.57 9.48 4.31
C GLN A 76 -6.76 8.70 5.34
N ILE A 77 -5.95 7.75 4.87
CA ILE A 77 -5.09 6.96 5.74
C ILE A 77 -4.08 7.87 6.45
N HIS A 78 -3.50 8.83 5.73
CA HIS A 78 -2.51 9.73 6.32
C HIS A 78 -3.10 10.59 7.44
N LYS A 79 -4.37 10.97 7.33
CA LYS A 79 -5.05 11.74 8.38
C LYS A 79 -5.10 11.00 9.71
N ASP A 80 -5.46 9.72 9.67
CA ASP A 80 -5.71 8.93 10.86
C ASP A 80 -4.52 8.08 11.27
N TYR A 81 -3.67 7.71 10.32
CA TYR A 81 -2.51 6.81 10.52
C TYR A 81 -1.28 7.38 9.79
N PRO A 82 -0.75 8.54 10.26
CA PRO A 82 0.29 9.24 9.49
C PRO A 82 1.61 8.48 9.37
N ASN A 83 1.85 7.50 10.22
CA ASN A 83 3.11 6.74 10.22
C ASN A 83 3.12 5.58 9.22
N VAL A 84 1.98 5.24 8.62
CA VAL A 84 1.92 4.20 7.59
C VAL A 84 2.68 4.67 6.35
N ILE A 85 3.60 3.85 5.87
CA ILE A 85 4.33 4.16 4.62
C ILE A 85 3.39 3.91 3.44
N LYS A 86 3.34 4.83 2.50
CA LYS A 86 2.37 4.82 1.40
C LYS A 86 3.09 4.73 0.05
N ILE A 87 2.72 3.71 -0.73
CA ILE A 87 3.20 3.48 -2.09
C ILE A 87 1.97 3.39 -2.99
N MET A 88 2.03 4.02 -4.16
CA MET A 88 0.94 3.98 -5.14
C MET A 88 1.40 3.28 -6.41
N LEU A 89 0.52 2.46 -6.98
CA LEU A 89 0.72 1.83 -8.28
C LEU A 89 -0.20 2.49 -9.30
N THR A 90 0.31 2.80 -10.48
CA THR A 90 -0.51 3.38 -11.54
C THR A 90 -0.14 2.84 -12.91
N GLY A 91 -1.15 2.50 -13.71
CA GLY A 91 -0.97 2.13 -15.11
C GLY A 91 -0.88 3.34 -16.03
N GLN A 92 -1.24 4.52 -15.52
CA GLN A 92 -1.18 5.78 -16.25
C GLN A 92 -0.59 6.85 -15.35
N ALA A 93 0.32 7.63 -15.89
CA ALA A 93 0.90 8.72 -15.13
C ALA A 93 -0.11 9.86 -15.01
N ASP A 94 -0.75 9.98 -13.86
CA ASP A 94 -1.54 11.15 -13.52
C ASP A 94 -0.72 12.01 -12.56
N GLU A 95 -0.04 13.00 -13.10
CA GLU A 95 0.84 13.87 -12.34
C GLU A 95 0.10 14.65 -11.25
N VAL A 96 -1.15 15.01 -11.50
CA VAL A 96 -1.96 15.73 -10.52
C VAL A 96 -2.26 14.86 -9.31
N ALA A 97 -2.66 13.61 -9.54
CA ALA A 97 -2.95 12.67 -8.45
C ALA A 97 -1.68 12.33 -7.66
N ILE A 98 -0.56 12.13 -8.34
CA ILE A 98 0.73 11.84 -7.69
C ILE A 98 1.17 13.05 -6.83
N ASP A 99 1.11 14.25 -7.38
CA ASP A 99 1.47 15.48 -6.66
C ASP A 99 0.59 15.66 -5.43
N ARG A 100 -0.72 15.45 -5.57
CA ARG A 100 -1.67 15.53 -4.47
C ARG A 100 -1.35 14.53 -3.37
N ALA A 101 -1.04 13.29 -3.72
CA ALA A 101 -0.68 12.26 -2.75
C ALA A 101 0.64 12.58 -2.06
N GLN A 102 1.62 13.13 -2.78
CA GLN A 102 2.88 13.56 -2.19
C GLN A 102 2.70 14.66 -1.17
N LYS A 103 1.86 15.65 -1.47
CA LYS A 103 1.64 16.79 -0.59
C LYS A 103 0.70 16.50 0.57
N GLN A 104 -0.34 15.70 0.35
CA GLN A 104 -1.39 15.50 1.33
C GLN A 104 -1.34 14.14 2.03
N ALA A 105 -0.63 13.17 1.49
CA ALA A 105 -0.51 11.83 2.06
C ALA A 105 0.92 11.44 2.38
N ASN A 106 1.88 12.31 2.14
CA ASN A 106 3.29 12.01 2.34
C ASN A 106 3.70 10.73 1.57
N LEU A 107 3.28 10.65 0.31
CA LEU A 107 3.54 9.49 -0.53
C LEU A 107 5.03 9.18 -0.60
N HIS A 108 5.40 7.94 -0.29
CA HIS A 108 6.81 7.52 -0.37
C HIS A 108 7.27 7.42 -1.82
N ARG A 109 6.55 6.65 -2.63
CA ARG A 109 6.83 6.51 -4.06
C ARG A 109 5.60 6.10 -4.84
N CYS A 110 5.65 6.36 -6.15
CA CYS A 110 4.68 5.86 -7.12
C CYS A 110 5.43 4.94 -8.08
N LEU A 111 4.89 3.76 -8.31
CA LEU A 111 5.43 2.78 -9.25
C LEU A 111 4.50 2.60 -10.43
N SER A 112 5.06 2.35 -11.60
CA SER A 112 4.28 2.10 -12.81
C SER A 112 3.86 0.63 -12.89
N LYS A 113 2.69 0.38 -13.46
CA LYS A 113 2.24 -0.96 -13.83
C LYS A 113 2.54 -1.18 -15.33
N PRO A 114 3.11 -2.31 -15.72
CA PRO A 114 3.65 -3.36 -14.85
C PRO A 114 4.93 -2.90 -14.14
N TRP A 115 5.13 -3.37 -12.93
CA TRP A 115 6.34 -3.02 -12.16
C TRP A 115 7.42 -4.09 -12.36
N SER A 116 8.66 -3.67 -12.12
CA SER A 116 9.78 -4.61 -11.98
C SER A 116 9.80 -5.13 -10.55
N GLU A 117 9.93 -6.44 -10.36
CA GLU A 117 10.01 -7.05 -9.02
C GLU A 117 11.17 -6.44 -8.22
N ALA A 118 12.33 -6.28 -8.84
CA ALA A 118 13.50 -5.68 -8.19
C ALA A 118 13.20 -4.25 -7.73
N HIS A 119 12.53 -3.45 -8.55
CA HIS A 119 12.18 -2.07 -8.21
C HIS A 119 11.13 -2.00 -7.09
N LEU A 120 10.13 -2.89 -7.14
CA LEU A 120 9.14 -3.00 -6.07
C LEU A 120 9.80 -3.30 -4.73
N LEU A 121 10.66 -4.32 -4.68
CA LEU A 121 11.32 -4.73 -3.45
C LEU A 121 12.26 -3.65 -2.92
N GLU A 122 13.00 -2.99 -3.79
CA GLU A 122 13.86 -1.86 -3.41
C GLU A 122 13.03 -0.73 -2.79
N THR A 123 11.90 -0.40 -3.42
CA THR A 123 11.01 0.65 -2.94
C THR A 123 10.44 0.34 -1.56
N ILE A 124 10.04 -0.92 -1.35
CA ILE A 124 9.51 -1.35 -0.05
C ILE A 124 10.60 -1.30 1.02
N LYS A 125 11.79 -1.82 0.73
CA LYS A 125 12.91 -1.75 1.67
C LYS A 125 13.25 -0.33 2.05
N SER A 126 13.26 0.57 1.06
CA SER A 126 13.47 2.00 1.28
C SER A 126 12.40 2.60 2.20
N GLY A 127 11.14 2.23 2.00
CA GLY A 127 10.04 2.68 2.86
C GLY A 127 10.17 2.16 4.28
N LEU A 128 10.43 0.86 4.43
CA LEU A 128 10.57 0.24 5.74
C LEU A 128 11.73 0.83 6.54
N SER A 129 12.77 1.31 5.88
CA SER A 129 13.91 1.93 6.56
C SER A 129 13.57 3.27 7.24
N LYS A 130 12.41 3.84 6.92
CA LYS A 130 11.94 5.09 7.55
C LYS A 130 11.22 4.87 8.88
N LEU A 131 10.93 3.64 9.21
CA LEU A 131 10.19 3.29 10.43
C LEU A 131 11.09 3.25 11.68
#